data_67ab0df35cdd17fd5ef333f677254dcb
#
_entry.id   67ab0df35cdd17fd5ef333f677254dcb
#
_cell.length_a   1.000
_cell.length_b   1.000
_cell.length_c   1.000
_cell.angle_alpha   90.00
_cell.angle_beta   90.00
_cell.angle_gamma   90.00
#
_symmetry.space_group_name_H-M   'P 1'
#
loop_
_entity.id
_entity.type
_entity.pdbx_description
1 polymer ?
#
loop_
_entity_poly.entity_id
_entity_poly.type
_entity_poly.pdbx_seq_one_letter_code
_entity_poly.pdbx_strand_id
1 'polypeptide(L)'
;SMNDQIIIKNLVNLHKKNIIKNIQINSKKCKKKDVFFALEGTRHNGNNFINDAISRGAQTIISNKKIYGKKDHVRYFYSKNPKSILNKTISKLYNNRKLKIVGVTGTNGKSSITNFYFQIFKLFKIKVASIGTLGVNNGKRIKKIQNTTIDPVTLNEQLNSIKKSSIKNLILEASSHGLKQKRLDSIRFNIGIFTNLSRDHLDYHKSYKDYFNSKMILFKKLMKKNSLVIFDNDANVSDQFKKILIKNKIRFISVGSKQSDVIIKSCKFIKNKQLINFTLKNKEYNFKTSLIGEIQIKNLLLSIIAASQEIPLDKILKKISSIRPVNGRFEPIGSLKNKSRIILDYAHTPDALQTCIKNIKDNFK
;
A
#
# COMPACT_ATOMS: atom_id res chain seq x y z
N SER A 1 -20.65 8.59 -16.49
CA SER A 1 -21.82 9.14 -17.21
C SER A 1 -22.69 9.95 -16.24
N MET A 2 -23.59 10.74 -16.80
CA MET A 2 -24.55 11.50 -15.99
C MET A 2 -25.47 10.59 -15.18
N ASN A 3 -25.88 9.45 -15.75
CA ASN A 3 -26.68 8.44 -15.04
C ASN A 3 -25.95 7.88 -13.81
N ASP A 4 -24.66 7.57 -13.96
CA ASP A 4 -23.86 7.04 -12.85
C ASP A 4 -23.72 8.05 -11.72
N GLN A 5 -23.56 9.33 -12.02
CA GLN A 5 -23.53 10.39 -11.02
C GLN A 5 -24.84 10.51 -10.24
N ILE A 6 -25.96 10.36 -10.93
CA ILE A 6 -27.30 10.36 -10.29
C ILE A 6 -27.43 9.17 -9.34
N ILE A 7 -26.99 7.98 -9.76
CA ILE A 7 -27.02 6.79 -8.91
C ILE A 7 -26.20 7.02 -7.63
N ILE A 8 -24.96 7.49 -7.77
CA ILE A 8 -24.09 7.76 -6.63
C ILE A 8 -24.74 8.75 -5.67
N LYS A 9 -25.32 9.84 -6.18
CA LYS A 9 -26.02 10.85 -5.38
C LYS A 9 -27.21 10.25 -4.62
N ASN A 10 -27.99 9.39 -5.28
CA ASN A 10 -29.11 8.71 -4.65
C ASN A 10 -28.65 7.78 -3.52
N LEU A 11 -27.60 7.00 -3.76
CA LEU A 11 -27.05 6.10 -2.74
C LEU A 11 -26.53 6.87 -1.53
N VAL A 12 -25.85 7.99 -1.74
CA VAL A 12 -25.38 8.86 -0.66
C VAL A 12 -26.56 9.38 0.17
N ASN A 13 -27.63 9.84 -0.47
CA ASN A 13 -28.81 10.33 0.22
C ASN A 13 -29.52 9.23 1.02
N LEU A 14 -29.66 8.03 0.42
CA LEU A 14 -30.25 6.88 1.11
C LEU A 14 -29.43 6.47 2.34
N HIS A 15 -28.12 6.54 2.24
CA HIS A 15 -27.22 6.25 3.36
C HIS A 15 -27.35 7.28 4.49
N LYS A 16 -27.40 8.55 4.15
CA LYS A 16 -27.61 9.63 5.14
C LYS A 16 -28.92 9.48 5.91
N LYS A 17 -29.95 8.95 5.25
CA LYS A 17 -31.28 8.70 5.85
C LYS A 17 -31.36 7.34 6.58
N ASN A 18 -30.28 6.61 6.69
CA ASN A 18 -30.23 5.25 7.25
C ASN A 18 -31.16 4.23 6.54
N ILE A 19 -31.48 4.47 5.28
CA ILE A 19 -32.29 3.56 4.47
C ILE A 19 -31.42 2.43 3.91
N ILE A 20 -30.16 2.71 3.61
CA ILE A 20 -29.15 1.71 3.23
C ILE A 20 -28.02 1.71 4.26
N LYS A 21 -27.39 0.55 4.43
CA LYS A 21 -26.24 0.37 5.34
C LYS A 21 -24.93 0.19 4.59
N ASN A 22 -24.53 -1.03 4.34
CA ASN A 22 -23.22 -1.34 3.80
C ASN A 22 -23.30 -1.74 2.31
N ILE A 23 -22.18 -1.59 1.63
CA ILE A 23 -22.01 -2.03 0.25
C ILE A 23 -21.42 -3.44 0.26
N GLN A 24 -22.00 -4.34 -0.53
CA GLN A 24 -21.53 -5.71 -0.70
C GLN A 24 -21.37 -6.04 -2.19
N ILE A 25 -20.37 -6.84 -2.50
CA ILE A 25 -20.16 -7.46 -3.82
C ILE A 25 -20.25 -8.98 -3.75
N ASN A 26 -20.33 -9.54 -2.55
CA ASN A 26 -20.55 -10.96 -2.28
C ASN A 26 -21.94 -11.12 -1.67
N SER A 27 -22.83 -11.81 -2.38
CA SER A 27 -24.21 -12.02 -1.91
C SER A 27 -24.29 -12.69 -0.55
N LYS A 28 -23.35 -13.59 -0.24
CA LYS A 28 -23.30 -14.31 1.05
C LYS A 28 -23.06 -13.41 2.24
N LYS A 29 -22.49 -12.21 2.03
CA LYS A 29 -22.23 -11.22 3.07
C LYS A 29 -23.36 -10.22 3.24
N CYS A 30 -24.37 -10.26 2.40
CA CYS A 30 -25.49 -9.32 2.47
C CYS A 30 -26.30 -9.51 3.75
N LYS A 31 -26.67 -8.39 4.34
CA LYS A 31 -27.54 -8.29 5.51
C LYS A 31 -28.66 -7.28 5.22
N LYS A 32 -29.60 -7.18 6.16
CA LYS A 32 -30.74 -6.23 6.04
C LYS A 32 -30.26 -4.82 5.72
N LYS A 33 -30.86 -4.19 4.71
CA LYS A 33 -30.59 -2.85 4.21
C LYS A 33 -29.26 -2.70 3.45
N ASP A 34 -28.54 -3.77 3.18
CA ASP A 34 -27.31 -3.69 2.40
C ASP A 34 -27.60 -3.41 0.92
N VAL A 35 -26.62 -2.82 0.28
CA VAL A 35 -26.59 -2.57 -1.17
C VAL A 35 -25.72 -3.64 -1.81
N PHE A 36 -26.28 -4.35 -2.77
CA PHE A 36 -25.52 -5.35 -3.54
C PHE A 36 -25.15 -4.81 -4.91
N PHE A 37 -23.85 -4.76 -5.20
CA PHE A 37 -23.32 -4.49 -6.54
C PHE A 37 -23.11 -5.80 -7.28
N ALA A 38 -23.92 -6.05 -8.30
CA ALA A 38 -23.79 -7.23 -9.15
C ALA A 38 -22.70 -6.97 -10.21
N LEU A 39 -21.49 -7.44 -9.93
CA LEU A 39 -20.32 -7.23 -10.80
C LEU A 39 -20.08 -8.45 -11.68
N GLU A 40 -19.71 -8.21 -12.94
CA GLU A 40 -19.21 -9.25 -13.82
C GLU A 40 -17.73 -9.49 -13.52
N GLY A 41 -17.40 -10.72 -13.13
CA GLY A 41 -16.02 -11.15 -12.87
C GLY A 41 -15.57 -12.20 -13.87
N THR A 42 -14.30 -12.58 -13.82
CA THR A 42 -13.71 -13.59 -14.69
C THR A 42 -14.22 -15.00 -14.42
N ARG A 43 -14.59 -15.29 -13.15
CA ARG A 43 -15.09 -16.61 -12.74
C ARG A 43 -16.57 -16.64 -12.41
N HIS A 44 -17.13 -15.51 -11.95
CA HIS A 44 -18.50 -15.41 -11.50
C HIS A 44 -19.15 -14.16 -12.04
N ASN A 45 -20.42 -14.27 -12.46
CA ASN A 45 -21.24 -13.13 -12.82
C ASN A 45 -22.15 -12.80 -11.64
N GLY A 46 -21.97 -11.61 -11.03
CA GLY A 46 -22.77 -11.15 -9.90
C GLY A 46 -24.26 -11.09 -10.19
N ASN A 47 -24.67 -10.94 -11.44
CA ASN A 47 -26.09 -10.96 -11.83
C ASN A 47 -26.79 -12.28 -11.47
N ASN A 48 -26.06 -13.37 -11.41
CA ASN A 48 -26.60 -14.68 -11.02
C ASN A 48 -26.88 -14.78 -9.52
N PHE A 49 -26.40 -13.84 -8.72
CA PHE A 49 -26.51 -13.83 -7.27
C PHE A 49 -27.45 -12.75 -6.71
N ILE A 50 -28.15 -12.02 -7.58
CA ILE A 50 -29.08 -10.97 -7.15
C ILE A 50 -30.16 -11.50 -6.24
N ASN A 51 -30.79 -12.63 -6.59
CA ASN A 51 -31.84 -13.24 -5.79
C ASN A 51 -31.30 -13.74 -4.43
N ASP A 52 -30.11 -14.30 -4.41
CA ASP A 52 -29.46 -14.70 -3.17
C ASP A 52 -29.18 -13.50 -2.26
N ALA A 53 -28.68 -12.40 -2.83
CA ALA A 53 -28.44 -11.16 -2.08
C ALA A 53 -29.75 -10.62 -1.46
N ILE A 54 -30.82 -10.61 -2.23
CA ILE A 54 -32.15 -10.15 -1.77
C ILE A 54 -32.67 -11.05 -0.65
N SER A 55 -32.54 -12.36 -0.79
CA SER A 55 -32.99 -13.32 0.21
C SER A 55 -32.24 -13.16 1.53
N ARG A 56 -31.01 -12.66 1.49
CA ARG A 56 -30.16 -12.39 2.69
C ARG A 56 -30.36 -11.00 3.27
N GLY A 57 -31.17 -10.15 2.63
CA GLY A 57 -31.54 -8.87 3.19
C GLY A 57 -31.16 -7.64 2.36
N ALA A 58 -30.48 -7.79 1.24
CA ALA A 58 -30.20 -6.67 0.35
C ALA A 58 -31.52 -6.06 -0.16
N GLN A 59 -31.64 -4.74 -0.03
CA GLN A 59 -32.83 -4.00 -0.42
C GLN A 59 -32.54 -3.01 -1.54
N THR A 60 -31.30 -2.93 -1.99
CA THR A 60 -30.87 -2.08 -3.10
C THR A 60 -29.89 -2.88 -3.95
N ILE A 61 -30.14 -2.90 -5.26
CA ILE A 61 -29.33 -3.65 -6.23
C ILE A 61 -28.83 -2.67 -7.29
N ILE A 62 -27.54 -2.71 -7.55
CA ILE A 62 -26.91 -2.02 -8.69
C ILE A 62 -26.42 -3.08 -9.65
N SER A 63 -26.91 -3.07 -10.88
CA SER A 63 -26.56 -4.08 -11.89
C SER A 63 -26.56 -3.47 -13.30
N ASN A 64 -26.03 -4.25 -14.25
CA ASN A 64 -26.13 -3.93 -15.67
C ASN A 64 -27.35 -4.54 -16.35
N LYS A 65 -28.25 -5.13 -15.59
CA LYS A 65 -29.57 -5.52 -16.07
C LYS A 65 -30.47 -4.29 -16.15
N LYS A 66 -31.24 -4.17 -17.23
CA LYS A 66 -32.15 -3.03 -17.46
C LYS A 66 -33.39 -3.15 -16.57
N ILE A 67 -33.23 -3.13 -15.28
CA ILE A 67 -34.28 -3.12 -14.27
C ILE A 67 -34.16 -1.82 -13.50
N TYR A 68 -35.28 -1.11 -13.38
CA TYR A 68 -35.31 0.22 -12.76
C TYR A 68 -36.39 0.29 -11.71
N GLY A 69 -36.17 1.18 -10.74
CA GLY A 69 -37.18 1.55 -9.77
C GLY A 69 -37.37 0.53 -8.66
N LYS A 70 -38.49 0.66 -7.96
CA LYS A 70 -38.78 -0.17 -6.78
C LYS A 70 -39.74 -1.31 -7.16
N LYS A 71 -39.35 -2.54 -6.88
CA LYS A 71 -40.16 -3.73 -7.09
C LYS A 71 -40.05 -4.64 -5.86
N ASP A 72 -41.17 -5.05 -5.28
CA ASP A 72 -41.20 -5.94 -4.11
C ASP A 72 -40.32 -5.48 -2.96
N HIS A 73 -40.36 -4.20 -2.63
CA HIS A 73 -39.54 -3.55 -1.58
C HIS A 73 -38.04 -3.51 -1.89
N VAL A 74 -37.61 -3.83 -3.10
CA VAL A 74 -36.21 -3.75 -3.54
C VAL A 74 -36.06 -2.61 -4.54
N ARG A 75 -35.03 -1.76 -4.34
CA ARG A 75 -34.67 -0.69 -5.28
C ARG A 75 -33.67 -1.23 -6.28
N TYR A 76 -33.90 -0.96 -7.54
CA TYR A 76 -33.00 -1.36 -8.63
C TYR A 76 -32.45 -0.12 -9.32
N PHE A 77 -31.13 -0.07 -9.46
CA PHE A 77 -30.44 0.93 -10.26
C PHE A 77 -29.70 0.24 -11.38
N TYR A 78 -29.86 0.77 -12.57
CA TYR A 78 -29.16 0.29 -13.77
C TYR A 78 -27.93 1.15 -14.04
N SER A 79 -26.76 0.51 -14.15
CA SER A 79 -25.54 1.10 -14.67
C SER A 79 -24.97 0.18 -15.75
N LYS A 80 -24.54 0.75 -16.87
CA LYS A 80 -23.87 0.00 -17.92
C LYS A 80 -22.61 -0.72 -17.38
N ASN A 81 -21.93 -0.11 -16.41
CA ASN A 81 -20.76 -0.68 -15.76
C ASN A 81 -20.79 -0.39 -14.25
N PRO A 82 -21.43 -1.26 -13.44
CA PRO A 82 -21.52 -1.06 -12.00
C PRO A 82 -20.15 -0.95 -11.29
N LYS A 83 -19.13 -1.62 -11.83
CA LYS A 83 -17.78 -1.58 -11.29
C LYS A 83 -17.18 -0.16 -11.33
N SER A 84 -17.52 0.64 -12.33
CA SER A 84 -16.99 2.00 -12.50
C SER A 84 -17.45 2.95 -11.40
N ILE A 85 -18.62 2.72 -10.81
CA ILE A 85 -19.17 3.58 -9.76
C ILE A 85 -18.93 3.05 -8.35
N LEU A 86 -18.46 1.82 -8.22
CA LEU A 86 -18.25 1.17 -6.91
C LEU A 86 -17.27 1.96 -6.02
N ASN A 87 -16.11 2.27 -6.52
CA ASN A 87 -15.09 3.01 -5.75
C ASN A 87 -15.55 4.41 -5.37
N LYS A 88 -16.20 5.13 -6.28
CA LYS A 88 -16.74 6.47 -6.00
C LYS A 88 -17.83 6.41 -4.94
N THR A 89 -18.69 5.41 -5.00
CA THR A 89 -19.73 5.22 -3.99
C THR A 89 -19.13 4.92 -2.63
N ILE A 90 -18.17 4.00 -2.56
CA ILE A 90 -17.46 3.67 -1.32
C ILE A 90 -16.81 4.92 -0.73
N SER A 91 -16.08 5.70 -1.53
CA SER A 91 -15.38 6.89 -1.03
C SER A 91 -16.33 7.96 -0.49
N LYS A 92 -17.54 8.05 -1.02
CA LYS A 92 -18.55 9.02 -0.54
C LYS A 92 -19.35 8.54 0.67
N LEU A 93 -19.59 7.22 0.78
CA LEU A 93 -20.31 6.67 1.93
C LEU A 93 -19.43 6.55 3.17
N TYR A 94 -18.16 6.26 3.00
CA TYR A 94 -17.22 5.99 4.09
C TYR A 94 -16.14 7.07 4.15
N ASN A 95 -16.05 7.75 5.28
CA ASN A 95 -15.09 8.84 5.45
C ASN A 95 -13.78 8.33 6.06
N ASN A 96 -12.70 8.36 5.26
CA ASN A 96 -11.35 8.00 5.68
C ASN A 96 -10.41 9.23 5.79
N ARG A 97 -10.94 10.45 5.82
CA ARG A 97 -10.15 11.70 5.80
C ARG A 97 -9.19 11.83 6.98
N LYS A 98 -9.58 11.36 8.16
CA LYS A 98 -8.74 11.43 9.36
C LYS A 98 -7.64 10.38 9.39
N LEU A 99 -7.71 9.38 8.53
CA LEU A 99 -6.71 8.33 8.43
C LEU A 99 -5.55 8.82 7.55
N LYS A 100 -4.34 8.77 8.10
CA LYS A 100 -3.12 9.08 7.35
C LYS A 100 -2.60 7.81 6.72
N ILE A 101 -2.56 7.77 5.40
CA ILE A 101 -2.25 6.57 4.63
C ILE A 101 -0.98 6.78 3.85
N VAL A 102 -0.03 5.86 4.04
CA VAL A 102 1.20 5.75 3.25
C VAL A 102 1.03 4.59 2.28
N GLY A 103 1.24 4.83 0.99
CA GLY A 103 1.24 3.79 -0.03
C GLY A 103 2.65 3.51 -0.51
N VAL A 104 3.01 2.23 -0.61
CA VAL A 104 4.32 1.81 -1.09
C VAL A 104 4.16 0.99 -2.36
N THR A 105 4.79 1.41 -3.43
CA THR A 105 4.84 0.67 -4.69
C THR A 105 6.27 0.53 -5.20
N GLY A 106 6.48 -0.43 -6.07
CA GLY A 106 7.79 -0.81 -6.59
C GLY A 106 7.83 -2.32 -6.77
N THR A 107 8.88 -2.84 -7.40
CA THR A 107 9.02 -4.29 -7.58
C THR A 107 9.45 -4.95 -6.28
N ASN A 108 10.49 -4.43 -5.66
CA ASN A 108 11.08 -4.97 -4.44
C ASN A 108 11.07 -3.93 -3.33
N GLY A 109 11.08 -4.40 -2.09
CA GLY A 109 11.18 -3.53 -0.91
C GLY A 109 9.86 -3.12 -0.30
N LYS A 110 8.72 -3.36 -0.94
CA LYS A 110 7.41 -2.99 -0.39
C LYS A 110 7.17 -3.57 1.01
N SER A 111 7.39 -4.87 1.17
CA SER A 111 7.18 -5.54 2.46
C SER A 111 8.16 -5.07 3.52
N SER A 112 9.43 -4.87 3.15
CA SER A 112 10.45 -4.37 4.09
C SER A 112 10.12 -2.95 4.56
N ILE A 113 9.78 -2.04 3.64
CA ILE A 113 9.42 -0.66 3.98
C ILE A 113 8.17 -0.62 4.85
N THR A 114 7.15 -1.39 4.49
CA THR A 114 5.92 -1.48 5.28
C THR A 114 6.21 -1.94 6.71
N ASN A 115 7.04 -2.96 6.86
CA ASN A 115 7.42 -3.49 8.16
C ASN A 115 8.29 -2.51 8.96
N PHE A 116 9.26 -1.85 8.34
CA PHE A 116 10.12 -0.87 9.03
C PHE A 116 9.32 0.34 9.50
N TYR A 117 8.44 0.86 8.67
CA TYR A 117 7.55 1.96 9.06
C TYR A 117 6.67 1.56 10.25
N PHE A 118 6.09 0.37 10.21
CA PHE A 118 5.30 -0.16 11.31
C PHE A 118 6.12 -0.28 12.60
N GLN A 119 7.34 -0.84 12.53
CA GLN A 119 8.21 -0.96 13.69
C GLN A 119 8.59 0.41 14.27
N ILE A 120 8.88 1.41 13.43
CA ILE A 120 9.22 2.77 13.89
C ILE A 120 8.08 3.33 14.72
N PHE A 121 6.84 3.28 14.24
CA PHE A 121 5.69 3.78 15.00
C PHE A 121 5.51 3.03 16.33
N LYS A 122 5.73 1.72 16.34
CA LYS A 122 5.67 0.92 17.56
C LYS A 122 6.73 1.32 18.59
N LEU A 123 7.93 1.68 18.15
CA LEU A 123 9.00 2.18 19.06
C LEU A 123 8.57 3.42 19.85
N PHE A 124 7.72 4.25 19.25
CA PHE A 124 7.21 5.47 19.87
C PHE A 124 5.83 5.29 20.50
N LYS A 125 5.36 4.03 20.60
CA LYS A 125 4.04 3.70 21.18
C LYS A 125 2.89 4.42 20.47
N ILE A 126 3.04 4.69 19.18
CA ILE A 126 2.01 5.26 18.34
C ILE A 126 1.28 4.12 17.63
N LYS A 127 -0.04 4.11 17.74
CA LYS A 127 -0.87 3.10 17.07
C LYS A 127 -0.72 3.20 15.55
N VAL A 128 -0.48 2.07 14.91
CA VAL A 128 -0.28 1.97 13.47
C VAL A 128 -0.83 0.65 12.96
N ALA A 129 -1.30 0.64 11.73
CA ALA A 129 -1.68 -0.58 11.02
C ALA A 129 -0.92 -0.70 9.72
N SER A 130 -0.78 -1.93 9.23
CA SER A 130 -0.23 -2.20 7.91
C SER A 130 -1.12 -3.18 7.16
N ILE A 131 -1.18 -3.00 5.84
CA ILE A 131 -1.87 -3.91 4.93
C ILE A 131 -0.90 -4.28 3.82
N GLY A 132 -0.64 -5.56 3.65
CA GLY A 132 0.30 -6.02 2.64
C GLY A 132 0.26 -7.52 2.43
N THR A 133 1.33 -8.07 1.85
CA THR A 133 1.45 -9.48 1.49
C THR A 133 1.23 -10.41 2.69
N LEU A 134 1.65 -10.01 3.88
CA LEU A 134 1.49 -10.81 5.10
C LEU A 134 0.10 -10.70 5.73
N GLY A 135 -0.76 -9.83 5.20
CA GLY A 135 -2.10 -9.60 5.72
C GLY A 135 -2.29 -8.21 6.33
N VAL A 136 -3.31 -8.08 7.16
CA VAL A 136 -3.62 -6.88 7.91
C VAL A 136 -3.07 -7.01 9.32
N ASN A 137 -2.16 -6.11 9.68
CA ASN A 137 -1.57 -6.04 11.02
C ASN A 137 -2.08 -4.79 11.73
N ASN A 138 -2.83 -4.95 12.81
CA ASN A 138 -3.37 -3.83 13.59
C ASN A 138 -2.58 -3.57 14.89
N GLY A 139 -1.40 -4.18 15.03
CA GLY A 139 -0.55 -4.06 16.21
C GLY A 139 -0.83 -5.08 17.31
N LYS A 140 -1.99 -5.73 17.30
CA LYS A 140 -2.38 -6.79 18.26
C LYS A 140 -2.37 -8.18 17.63
N ARG A 141 -2.75 -8.26 16.36
CA ARG A 141 -2.81 -9.53 15.61
C ARG A 141 -2.59 -9.26 14.12
N ILE A 142 -2.17 -10.30 13.43
CA ILE A 142 -2.04 -10.30 11.97
C ILE A 142 -3.16 -11.18 11.41
N LYS A 143 -4.04 -10.58 10.61
CA LYS A 143 -5.10 -11.29 9.91
C LYS A 143 -4.64 -11.54 8.47
N LYS A 144 -4.46 -12.82 8.11
CA LYS A 144 -4.09 -13.19 6.74
C LYS A 144 -5.23 -12.88 5.77
N ILE A 145 -4.85 -12.37 4.59
CA ILE A 145 -5.77 -12.12 3.49
C ILE A 145 -5.47 -13.14 2.39
N GLN A 146 -6.51 -13.72 1.80
CA GLN A 146 -6.37 -14.77 0.80
C GLN A 146 -5.71 -14.31 -0.50
N ASN A 147 -5.77 -13.02 -0.82
CA ASN A 147 -5.16 -12.44 -2.03
C ASN A 147 -4.25 -11.28 -1.66
N THR A 148 -3.14 -11.14 -2.40
CA THR A 148 -2.17 -10.05 -2.24
C THR A 148 -2.79 -8.66 -2.40
N THR A 149 -3.92 -8.59 -3.11
CA THR A 149 -4.66 -7.34 -3.34
C THR A 149 -6.10 -7.54 -2.91
N ILE A 150 -6.52 -6.74 -1.94
CA ILE A 150 -7.87 -6.76 -1.39
C ILE A 150 -8.82 -6.05 -2.37
N ASP A 151 -10.05 -6.55 -2.53
CA ASP A 151 -11.09 -5.82 -3.25
C ASP A 151 -11.51 -4.55 -2.48
N PRO A 152 -12.15 -3.57 -3.15
CA PRO A 152 -12.48 -2.30 -2.51
C PRO A 152 -13.42 -2.42 -1.30
N VAL A 153 -14.31 -3.38 -1.29
CA VAL A 153 -15.25 -3.59 -0.18
C VAL A 153 -14.54 -4.14 1.03
N THR A 154 -13.73 -5.18 0.85
CA THR A 154 -12.92 -5.78 1.92
C THR A 154 -11.92 -4.76 2.48
N LEU A 155 -11.28 -3.98 1.60
CA LEU A 155 -10.39 -2.90 2.04
C LEU A 155 -11.13 -1.93 2.95
N ASN A 156 -12.32 -1.49 2.56
CA ASN A 156 -13.10 -0.56 3.35
C ASN A 156 -13.53 -1.14 4.70
N GLU A 157 -13.91 -2.41 4.75
CA GLU A 157 -14.20 -3.11 6.01
C GLU A 157 -12.98 -3.10 6.95
N GLN A 158 -11.78 -3.35 6.42
CA GLN A 158 -10.55 -3.31 7.20
C GLN A 158 -10.24 -1.89 7.69
N LEU A 159 -10.44 -0.86 6.86
CA LEU A 159 -10.26 0.53 7.25
C LEU A 159 -11.23 0.94 8.37
N ASN A 160 -12.46 0.49 8.32
CA ASN A 160 -13.43 0.73 9.39
C ASN A 160 -13.02 0.07 10.71
N SER A 161 -12.53 -1.16 10.65
CA SER A 161 -12.00 -1.86 11.82
C SER A 161 -10.79 -1.15 12.42
N ILE A 162 -9.88 -0.67 11.58
CA ILE A 162 -8.69 0.10 11.98
C ILE A 162 -9.11 1.40 12.67
N LYS A 163 -10.06 2.14 12.10
CA LYS A 163 -10.57 3.39 12.71
C LYS A 163 -11.26 3.16 14.05
N LYS A 164 -12.02 2.08 14.20
CA LYS A 164 -12.66 1.70 15.46
C LYS A 164 -11.66 1.39 16.56
N SER A 165 -10.46 0.94 16.21
CA SER A 165 -9.36 0.71 17.14
C SER A 165 -8.58 1.97 17.49
N SER A 166 -9.04 3.14 17.08
CA SER A 166 -8.40 4.45 17.26
C SER A 166 -7.02 4.56 16.60
N ILE A 167 -6.78 3.79 15.54
CA ILE A 167 -5.56 3.85 14.74
C ILE A 167 -5.73 4.96 13.71
N LYS A 168 -4.78 5.89 13.65
CA LYS A 168 -4.78 7.02 12.72
C LYS A 168 -3.76 6.91 11.60
N ASN A 169 -2.81 6.00 11.72
CA ASN A 169 -1.71 5.83 10.77
C ASN A 169 -1.76 4.42 10.16
N LEU A 170 -1.72 4.38 8.84
CA LEU A 170 -1.77 3.15 8.05
C LEU A 170 -0.69 3.20 6.98
N ILE A 171 0.02 2.09 6.80
CA ILE A 171 0.86 1.88 5.64
C ILE A 171 0.34 0.69 4.82
N LEU A 172 0.34 0.83 3.50
CA LEU A 172 -0.28 -0.13 2.59
C LEU A 172 0.63 -0.42 1.41
N GLU A 173 0.85 -1.71 1.14
CA GLU A 173 1.53 -2.14 -0.09
C GLU A 173 0.59 -2.01 -1.27
N ALA A 174 0.98 -1.20 -2.25
CA ALA A 174 0.22 -0.98 -3.48
C ALA A 174 0.88 -1.72 -4.64
N SER A 175 0.38 -2.91 -4.96
CA SER A 175 0.89 -3.69 -6.09
C SER A 175 0.47 -3.05 -7.42
N SER A 176 1.28 -3.25 -8.47
CA SER A 176 0.94 -2.79 -9.82
C SER A 176 -0.37 -3.39 -10.31
N HIS A 177 -0.61 -4.65 -9.99
CA HIS A 177 -1.85 -5.37 -10.30
C HIS A 177 -3.07 -4.71 -9.66
N GLY A 178 -2.99 -4.44 -8.35
CA GLY A 178 -4.08 -3.79 -7.63
C GLY A 178 -4.35 -2.36 -8.11
N LEU A 179 -3.30 -1.61 -8.43
CA LEU A 179 -3.42 -0.26 -8.97
C LEU A 179 -4.10 -0.28 -10.35
N LYS A 180 -3.67 -1.16 -11.24
CA LYS A 180 -4.24 -1.31 -12.58
C LYS A 180 -5.71 -1.75 -12.53
N GLN A 181 -6.07 -2.63 -11.61
CA GLN A 181 -7.44 -3.11 -11.42
C GLN A 181 -8.31 -2.16 -10.59
N LYS A 182 -7.82 -0.97 -10.26
CA LYS A 182 -8.57 0.06 -9.52
C LYS A 182 -9.05 -0.38 -8.13
N ARG A 183 -8.37 -1.32 -7.50
CA ARG A 183 -8.76 -1.83 -6.17
C ARG A 183 -8.53 -0.83 -5.05
N LEU A 184 -7.67 0.17 -5.28
CA LEU A 184 -7.33 1.21 -4.31
C LEU A 184 -7.96 2.58 -4.65
N ASP A 185 -8.80 2.66 -5.67
CA ASP A 185 -9.35 3.92 -6.15
C ASP A 185 -10.29 4.61 -5.16
N SER A 186 -10.80 3.88 -4.15
CA SER A 186 -11.67 4.46 -3.11
C SER A 186 -10.92 5.24 -2.03
N ILE A 187 -9.59 5.14 -1.99
CA ILE A 187 -8.77 5.80 -0.96
C ILE A 187 -7.80 6.80 -1.59
N ARG A 188 -7.26 7.70 -0.75
CA ARG A 188 -6.24 8.67 -1.16
C ARG A 188 -5.11 8.67 -0.15
N PHE A 189 -3.88 8.83 -0.65
CA PHE A 189 -2.65 8.69 0.13
C PHE A 189 -2.07 10.04 0.53
N ASN A 190 -1.58 10.12 1.76
CA ASN A 190 -0.84 11.28 2.28
C ASN A 190 0.62 11.24 1.85
N ILE A 191 1.20 10.04 1.81
CA ILE A 191 2.58 9.80 1.38
C ILE A 191 2.57 8.64 0.40
N GLY A 192 3.30 8.78 -0.70
CA GLY A 192 3.57 7.71 -1.64
C GLY A 192 5.07 7.42 -1.65
N ILE A 193 5.44 6.14 -1.58
CA ILE A 193 6.84 5.71 -1.64
C ILE A 193 7.02 4.87 -2.90
N PHE A 194 8.00 5.24 -3.73
CA PHE A 194 8.40 4.48 -4.89
C PHE A 194 9.80 3.91 -4.69
N THR A 195 9.91 2.59 -4.71
CA THR A 195 11.16 1.92 -4.40
C THR A 195 12.03 1.72 -5.63
N ASN A 196 11.55 0.93 -6.57
CA ASN A 196 12.29 0.59 -7.79
C ASN A 196 11.37 -0.08 -8.81
N LEU A 197 11.91 -0.32 -9.99
CA LEU A 197 11.25 -1.08 -11.03
C LEU A 197 12.25 -2.06 -11.64
N SER A 198 11.95 -3.37 -11.54
CA SER A 198 12.69 -4.44 -12.20
C SER A 198 11.79 -5.17 -13.19
N ARG A 199 12.35 -6.15 -13.90
CA ARG A 199 11.62 -6.94 -14.91
C ARG A 199 10.66 -7.98 -14.34
N ASP A 200 10.54 -8.07 -13.02
CA ASP A 200 9.62 -9.01 -12.37
C ASP A 200 8.16 -8.64 -12.68
N HIS A 201 7.28 -9.64 -12.68
CA HIS A 201 5.84 -9.48 -12.94
C HIS A 201 5.48 -9.07 -14.39
N LEU A 202 6.38 -9.26 -15.36
CA LEU A 202 6.06 -9.03 -16.79
C LEU A 202 4.98 -9.98 -17.32
N ASP A 203 4.77 -11.12 -16.70
CA ASP A 203 3.71 -12.08 -17.09
C ASP A 203 2.31 -11.48 -17.04
N TYR A 204 2.05 -10.59 -16.10
CA TYR A 204 0.78 -9.90 -15.96
C TYR A 204 0.69 -8.64 -16.84
N HIS A 205 1.81 -7.97 -17.05
CA HIS A 205 1.88 -6.73 -17.82
C HIS A 205 2.43 -7.00 -19.22
N LYS A 206 1.75 -6.44 -20.22
CA LYS A 206 2.12 -6.62 -21.64
C LYS A 206 3.50 -6.11 -22.00
N SER A 207 4.05 -5.18 -21.21
CA SER A 207 5.36 -4.58 -21.43
C SER A 207 5.88 -3.92 -20.17
N TYR A 208 7.18 -3.60 -20.16
CA TYR A 208 7.79 -2.82 -19.10
C TYR A 208 7.13 -1.44 -18.94
N LYS A 209 6.74 -0.83 -20.05
CA LYS A 209 6.01 0.44 -20.05
C LYS A 209 4.64 0.33 -19.36
N ASP A 210 3.90 -0.74 -19.65
CA ASP A 210 2.61 -1.02 -18.99
C ASP A 210 2.79 -1.22 -17.48
N TYR A 211 3.82 -1.95 -17.09
CA TYR A 211 4.18 -2.18 -15.70
C TYR A 211 4.50 -0.87 -14.96
N PHE A 212 5.34 -0.03 -15.57
CA PHE A 212 5.65 1.30 -15.03
C PHE A 212 4.42 2.18 -14.92
N ASN A 213 3.60 2.26 -15.97
CA ASN A 213 2.40 3.07 -15.97
C ASN A 213 1.39 2.63 -14.91
N SER A 214 1.29 1.32 -14.66
CA SER A 214 0.41 0.80 -13.62
C SER A 214 0.83 1.29 -12.22
N LYS A 215 2.12 1.33 -11.94
CA LYS A 215 2.64 1.86 -10.66
C LYS A 215 2.47 3.36 -10.56
N MET A 216 2.53 4.08 -11.68
CA MET A 216 2.34 5.53 -11.70
C MET A 216 0.91 5.96 -11.36
N ILE A 217 -0.06 5.06 -11.42
CA ILE A 217 -1.44 5.36 -11.00
C ILE A 217 -1.48 5.90 -9.57
N LEU A 218 -0.71 5.31 -8.66
CA LEU A 218 -0.62 5.79 -7.28
C LEU A 218 -0.29 7.28 -7.24
N PHE A 219 0.74 7.69 -7.95
CA PHE A 219 1.29 9.04 -7.89
C PHE A 219 0.51 10.06 -8.71
N LYS A 220 -0.08 9.63 -9.82
CA LYS A 220 -0.85 10.52 -10.71
C LYS A 220 -2.30 10.73 -10.27
N LYS A 221 -2.92 9.72 -9.63
CA LYS A 221 -4.37 9.71 -9.40
C LYS A 221 -4.79 9.58 -7.94
N LEU A 222 -3.97 8.95 -7.08
CA LEU A 222 -4.41 8.54 -5.75
C LEU A 222 -3.80 9.35 -4.61
N MET A 223 -3.01 10.39 -4.90
CA MET A 223 -2.42 11.24 -3.87
C MET A 223 -3.39 12.33 -3.43
N LYS A 224 -3.41 12.60 -2.12
CA LYS A 224 -4.14 13.76 -1.56
C LYS A 224 -3.47 15.06 -2.01
N LYS A 225 -4.24 16.16 -1.96
CA LYS A 225 -3.68 17.50 -2.10
C LYS A 225 -2.68 17.74 -0.96
N ASN A 226 -1.55 18.41 -1.26
CA ASN A 226 -0.45 18.66 -0.30
C ASN A 226 0.20 17.38 0.25
N SER A 227 0.15 16.30 -0.52
CA SER A 227 0.82 15.04 -0.20
C SER A 227 2.32 15.10 -0.52
N LEU A 228 3.04 14.05 -0.12
CA LEU A 228 4.48 13.93 -0.30
C LEU A 228 4.82 12.60 -0.98
N VAL A 229 5.73 12.63 -1.94
CA VAL A 229 6.30 11.42 -2.54
C VAL A 229 7.75 11.29 -2.10
N ILE A 230 8.14 10.09 -1.70
CA ILE A 230 9.51 9.75 -1.33
C ILE A 230 9.95 8.62 -2.26
N PHE A 231 11.12 8.74 -2.86
CA PHE A 231 11.54 7.74 -3.84
C PHE A 231 13.04 7.48 -3.83
N ASP A 232 13.40 6.29 -4.30
CA ASP A 232 14.79 5.87 -4.52
C ASP A 232 15.31 6.51 -5.80
N ASN A 233 16.20 7.50 -5.66
CA ASN A 233 16.80 8.23 -6.79
C ASN A 233 17.88 7.43 -7.52
N ASP A 234 18.34 6.32 -6.96
CA ASP A 234 19.29 5.42 -7.61
C ASP A 234 18.59 4.36 -8.48
N ALA A 235 17.26 4.32 -8.46
CA ALA A 235 16.49 3.41 -9.31
C ALA A 235 16.61 3.77 -10.79
N ASN A 236 16.58 2.76 -11.67
CA ASN A 236 16.76 2.92 -13.11
C ASN A 236 15.79 3.92 -13.77
N VAL A 237 14.61 4.08 -13.22
CA VAL A 237 13.54 4.94 -13.75
C VAL A 237 13.42 6.26 -13.00
N SER A 238 14.37 6.59 -12.12
CA SER A 238 14.26 7.76 -11.25
C SER A 238 14.12 9.07 -12.02
N ASP A 239 14.86 9.26 -13.10
CA ASP A 239 14.79 10.48 -13.91
C ASP A 239 13.42 10.65 -14.57
N GLN A 240 12.88 9.58 -15.15
CA GLN A 240 11.56 9.58 -15.75
C GLN A 240 10.47 9.82 -14.69
N PHE A 241 10.61 9.19 -13.52
CA PHE A 241 9.70 9.37 -12.40
C PHE A 241 9.71 10.81 -11.88
N LYS A 242 10.89 11.38 -11.71
CA LYS A 242 11.06 12.77 -11.25
C LYS A 242 10.39 13.77 -12.20
N LYS A 243 10.52 13.56 -13.53
CA LYS A 243 9.82 14.38 -14.53
C LYS A 243 8.31 14.34 -14.36
N ILE A 244 7.75 13.17 -14.07
CA ILE A 244 6.32 13.00 -13.80
C ILE A 244 5.89 13.80 -12.56
N LEU A 245 6.67 13.74 -11.49
CA LEU A 245 6.37 14.48 -10.25
C LEU A 245 6.40 15.99 -10.49
N ILE A 246 7.39 16.49 -11.19
CA ILE A 246 7.52 17.91 -11.51
C ILE A 246 6.35 18.38 -12.39
N LYS A 247 6.02 17.63 -13.43
CA LYS A 247 4.90 17.94 -14.33
C LYS A 247 3.57 18.03 -13.58
N ASN A 248 3.35 17.15 -12.60
CA ASN A 248 2.12 17.11 -11.81
C ASN A 248 2.17 17.97 -10.54
N LYS A 249 3.24 18.76 -10.36
CA LYS A 249 3.43 19.66 -9.20
C LYS A 249 3.33 18.95 -7.85
N ILE A 250 3.88 17.74 -7.76
CA ILE A 250 3.87 16.93 -6.55
C ILE A 250 5.16 17.18 -5.77
N ARG A 251 5.04 17.48 -4.48
CA ARG A 251 6.21 17.61 -3.58
C ARG A 251 6.88 16.25 -3.43
N PHE A 252 8.22 16.24 -3.40
CA PHE A 252 8.94 15.00 -3.24
C PHE A 252 10.25 15.17 -2.46
N ILE A 253 10.70 14.06 -1.89
CA ILE A 253 12.03 13.91 -1.29
C ILE A 253 12.70 12.71 -1.99
N SER A 254 13.83 12.95 -2.61
CA SER A 254 14.64 11.90 -3.23
C SER A 254 15.67 11.37 -2.24
N VAL A 255 15.91 10.06 -2.28
CA VAL A 255 16.88 9.37 -1.43
C VAL A 255 17.84 8.61 -2.33
N GLY A 256 19.14 8.84 -2.20
CA GLY A 256 20.10 8.16 -3.06
C GLY A 256 21.55 8.36 -2.63
N SER A 257 22.45 7.91 -3.51
CA SER A 257 23.90 8.00 -3.30
C SER A 257 24.49 9.32 -3.80
N LYS A 258 23.81 9.97 -4.74
CA LYS A 258 24.26 11.22 -5.36
C LYS A 258 23.07 12.09 -5.76
N GLN A 259 23.26 13.40 -5.82
CA GLN A 259 22.29 14.38 -6.36
C GLN A 259 20.86 14.15 -5.86
N SER A 260 20.72 13.91 -4.57
CA SER A 260 19.44 13.62 -3.94
C SER A 260 19.23 14.55 -2.74
N ASP A 261 17.99 14.71 -2.32
CA ASP A 261 17.67 15.48 -1.11
C ASP A 261 18.24 14.80 0.14
N VAL A 262 18.16 13.47 0.19
CA VAL A 262 18.80 12.64 1.21
C VAL A 262 19.93 11.88 0.53
N ILE A 263 21.17 12.11 0.96
CA ILE A 263 22.35 11.50 0.37
C ILE A 263 23.02 10.57 1.40
N ILE A 264 23.14 9.29 1.08
CA ILE A 264 23.89 8.34 1.88
C ILE A 264 25.38 8.54 1.64
N LYS A 265 26.09 9.00 2.66
CA LYS A 265 27.53 9.35 2.56
C LYS A 265 28.43 8.14 2.84
N SER A 266 28.12 7.36 3.86
CA SER A 266 28.93 6.19 4.20
C SER A 266 28.16 5.17 5.00
N CYS A 267 28.55 3.91 4.86
CA CYS A 267 28.07 2.77 5.64
C CYS A 267 29.30 2.02 6.16
N LYS A 268 29.52 2.02 7.46
CA LYS A 268 30.70 1.39 8.09
C LYS A 268 30.27 0.35 9.10
N PHE A 269 30.87 -0.85 9.03
CA PHE A 269 30.68 -1.89 10.04
C PHE A 269 31.48 -1.56 11.30
N ILE A 270 30.79 -1.49 12.44
CA ILE A 270 31.37 -1.31 13.75
C ILE A 270 30.73 -2.31 14.70
N LYS A 271 31.48 -3.31 15.21
CA LYS A 271 31.02 -4.29 16.21
C LYS A 271 29.63 -4.89 15.88
N ASN A 272 29.47 -5.54 14.73
CA ASN A 272 28.24 -6.19 14.28
C ASN A 272 27.06 -5.27 13.93
N LYS A 273 27.27 -3.95 13.96
CA LYS A 273 26.29 -2.96 13.51
C LYS A 273 26.89 -2.11 12.41
N GLN A 274 26.03 -1.53 11.58
CA GLN A 274 26.46 -0.54 10.60
C GLN A 274 26.18 0.86 11.12
N LEU A 275 27.19 1.73 11.01
CA LEU A 275 27.03 3.16 11.21
C LEU A 275 26.76 3.81 9.86
N ILE A 276 25.59 4.42 9.73
CA ILE A 276 25.14 5.07 8.50
C ILE A 276 25.25 6.58 8.68
N ASN A 277 25.96 7.24 7.77
CA ASN A 277 26.03 8.69 7.70
C ASN A 277 25.29 9.17 6.45
N PHE A 278 24.38 10.10 6.62
CA PHE A 278 23.65 10.70 5.51
C PHE A 278 23.45 12.19 5.72
N THR A 279 23.14 12.90 4.66
CA THR A 279 22.76 14.30 4.72
C THR A 279 21.33 14.48 4.25
N LEU A 280 20.62 15.42 4.88
CA LEU A 280 19.31 15.90 4.44
C LEU A 280 19.39 17.42 4.41
N LYS A 281 19.21 18.00 3.23
CA LYS A 281 19.35 19.46 3.02
C LYS A 281 20.65 20.02 3.59
N ASN A 282 21.76 19.36 3.29
CA ASN A 282 23.12 19.70 3.72
C ASN A 282 23.38 19.57 5.24
N LYS A 283 22.42 19.12 6.03
CA LYS A 283 22.64 18.79 7.45
C LYS A 283 23.02 17.33 7.58
N GLU A 284 24.06 17.07 8.40
CA GLU A 284 24.55 15.71 8.63
C GLU A 284 23.77 14.99 9.74
N TYR A 285 23.49 13.72 9.51
CA TYR A 285 22.84 12.82 10.45
C TYR A 285 23.54 11.47 10.43
N ASN A 286 23.43 10.73 11.52
CA ASN A 286 23.90 9.36 11.57
C ASN A 286 22.98 8.50 12.42
N PHE A 287 23.03 7.21 12.18
CA PHE A 287 22.35 6.21 12.99
C PHE A 287 23.05 4.86 12.89
N LYS A 288 22.80 4.01 13.87
CA LYS A 288 23.28 2.62 13.86
C LYS A 288 22.15 1.68 13.54
N THR A 289 22.46 0.62 12.78
CA THR A 289 21.48 -0.40 12.41
C THR A 289 22.13 -1.78 12.41
N SER A 290 21.36 -2.79 12.79
CA SER A 290 21.74 -4.19 12.64
C SER A 290 21.40 -4.75 11.26
N LEU A 291 20.70 -4.00 10.41
CA LEU A 291 20.39 -4.39 9.05
C LEU A 291 21.68 -4.52 8.22
N ILE A 292 21.66 -5.46 7.28
CA ILE A 292 22.78 -5.78 6.40
C ILE A 292 22.37 -5.55 4.96
N GLY A 293 23.30 -4.97 4.19
CA GLY A 293 23.11 -4.73 2.77
C GLY A 293 22.57 -3.35 2.43
N GLU A 294 23.10 -2.83 1.33
CA GLU A 294 22.79 -1.48 0.85
C GLU A 294 21.29 -1.26 0.60
N ILE A 295 20.63 -2.30 0.05
CA ILE A 295 19.20 -2.22 -0.26
C ILE A 295 18.34 -2.14 0.98
N GLN A 296 18.65 -2.93 2.04
CA GLN A 296 17.90 -2.87 3.29
C GLN A 296 18.10 -1.55 4.01
N ILE A 297 19.31 -0.99 3.96
CA ILE A 297 19.60 0.32 4.52
C ILE A 297 18.80 1.41 3.79
N LYS A 298 18.71 1.34 2.48
CA LYS A 298 17.89 2.27 1.69
C LYS A 298 16.41 2.13 2.00
N ASN A 299 15.89 0.92 2.09
CA ASN A 299 14.50 0.67 2.49
C ASN A 299 14.23 1.25 3.89
N LEU A 300 15.14 1.06 4.83
CA LEU A 300 15.02 1.65 6.16
C LEU A 300 15.00 3.17 6.08
N LEU A 301 15.89 3.77 5.31
CA LEU A 301 15.97 5.23 5.18
C LEU A 301 14.71 5.82 4.53
N LEU A 302 14.16 5.18 3.51
CA LEU A 302 12.86 5.56 2.93
C LEU A 302 11.75 5.54 3.98
N SER A 303 11.75 4.52 4.83
CA SER A 303 10.78 4.38 5.93
C SER A 303 10.98 5.45 7.01
N ILE A 304 12.22 5.76 7.35
CA ILE A 304 12.58 6.82 8.31
C ILE A 304 12.08 8.17 7.82
N ILE A 305 12.32 8.50 6.56
CA ILE A 305 11.90 9.79 5.99
C ILE A 305 10.37 9.90 5.97
N ALA A 306 9.66 8.82 5.63
CA ALA A 306 8.21 8.80 5.71
C ALA A 306 7.71 9.00 7.16
N ALA A 307 8.27 8.28 8.11
CA ALA A 307 7.92 8.40 9.52
C ALA A 307 8.27 9.79 10.10
N SER A 308 9.30 10.44 9.56
CA SER A 308 9.73 11.77 10.02
C SER A 308 8.71 12.87 9.74
N GLN A 309 7.69 12.60 8.95
CA GLN A 309 6.57 13.53 8.76
C GLN A 309 5.64 13.59 9.98
N GLU A 310 5.71 12.60 10.86
CA GLU A 310 4.91 12.51 12.09
C GLU A 310 5.76 12.56 13.35
N ILE A 311 6.97 12.01 13.32
CA ILE A 311 7.86 11.84 14.47
C ILE A 311 9.15 12.60 14.18
N PRO A 312 9.67 13.42 15.12
CA PRO A 312 10.92 14.15 14.88
C PRO A 312 12.07 13.21 14.49
N LEU A 313 12.76 13.58 13.39
CA LEU A 313 13.84 12.75 12.82
C LEU A 313 14.91 12.39 13.83
N ASP A 314 15.38 13.36 14.63
CA ASP A 314 16.42 13.12 15.63
C ASP A 314 16.01 12.05 16.65
N LYS A 315 14.73 12.04 17.04
CA LYS A 315 14.19 11.03 17.96
C LYS A 315 14.15 9.64 17.31
N ILE A 316 13.75 9.56 16.03
CA ILE A 316 13.75 8.30 15.30
C ILE A 316 15.16 7.72 15.26
N LEU A 317 16.16 8.52 14.87
CA LEU A 317 17.52 8.05 14.68
C LEU A 317 18.16 7.51 15.96
N LYS A 318 17.76 8.01 17.13
CA LYS A 318 18.23 7.52 18.42
C LYS A 318 17.71 6.13 18.76
N LYS A 319 16.54 5.73 18.27
CA LYS A 319 15.89 4.46 18.59
C LYS A 319 15.95 3.42 17.46
N ILE A 320 16.43 3.79 16.29
CA ILE A 320 16.32 2.97 15.08
C ILE A 320 17.15 1.69 15.11
N SER A 321 18.16 1.59 15.97
CA SER A 321 19.06 0.44 16.03
C SER A 321 18.39 -0.89 16.37
N SER A 322 17.20 -0.83 16.97
CA SER A 322 16.41 -2.03 17.33
C SER A 322 15.53 -2.56 16.19
N ILE A 323 15.44 -1.87 15.07
CA ILE A 323 14.67 -2.32 13.91
C ILE A 323 15.28 -3.58 13.32
N ARG A 324 14.43 -4.58 13.07
CA ARG A 324 14.81 -5.88 12.53
C ARG A 324 14.30 -6.07 11.12
N PRO A 325 14.99 -6.88 10.27
CA PRO A 325 14.49 -7.21 8.94
C PRO A 325 13.21 -8.03 9.04
N VAL A 326 12.44 -8.04 7.95
CA VAL A 326 11.33 -8.98 7.78
C VAL A 326 11.89 -10.39 7.74
N ASN A 327 11.22 -11.35 8.39
CA ASN A 327 11.63 -12.75 8.35
C ASN A 327 11.86 -13.22 6.91
N GLY A 328 13.03 -13.81 6.64
CA GLY A 328 13.43 -14.26 5.33
C GLY A 328 13.92 -13.19 4.36
N ARG A 329 14.12 -11.94 4.81
CA ARG A 329 14.63 -10.84 3.98
C ARG A 329 16.03 -10.43 4.43
N PHE A 330 17.06 -11.12 3.88
CA PHE A 330 18.46 -10.94 4.25
C PHE A 330 18.68 -10.93 5.77
N GLU A 331 18.06 -11.89 6.43
CA GLU A 331 17.98 -12.00 7.88
C GLU A 331 19.16 -12.81 8.42
N PRO A 332 20.04 -12.25 9.28
CA PRO A 332 21.05 -13.03 9.97
C PRO A 332 20.38 -13.90 11.02
N ILE A 333 20.47 -15.23 10.88
CA ILE A 333 19.81 -16.19 11.78
C ILE A 333 20.77 -16.93 12.69
N GLY A 334 22.08 -16.79 12.48
CA GLY A 334 23.06 -17.43 13.33
C GLY A 334 24.46 -17.46 12.71
N SER A 335 25.37 -18.16 13.41
CA SER A 335 26.71 -18.43 12.93
C SER A 335 27.12 -19.84 13.28
N LEU A 336 28.01 -20.41 12.46
CA LEU A 336 28.57 -21.73 12.67
C LEU A 336 29.79 -21.67 13.63
N LYS A 337 30.24 -22.83 14.13
CA LYS A 337 31.41 -22.94 15.03
C LYS A 337 32.66 -22.30 14.45
N ASN A 338 32.81 -22.27 13.11
CA ASN A 338 33.96 -21.66 12.40
C ASN A 338 33.78 -20.14 12.17
N LYS A 339 32.84 -19.50 12.85
CA LYS A 339 32.48 -18.07 12.70
C LYS A 339 31.83 -17.69 11.35
N SER A 340 31.49 -18.65 10.50
CA SER A 340 30.68 -18.37 9.31
C SER A 340 29.29 -17.96 9.70
N ARG A 341 28.74 -16.97 9.02
CA ARG A 341 27.39 -16.44 9.28
C ARG A 341 26.35 -17.13 8.42
N ILE A 342 25.15 -17.32 8.98
CA ILE A 342 24.00 -17.86 8.27
C ILE A 342 23.01 -16.72 8.03
N ILE A 343 22.64 -16.54 6.75
CA ILE A 343 21.70 -15.49 6.33
C ILE A 343 20.55 -16.16 5.59
N LEU A 344 19.33 -15.80 6.00
CA LEU A 344 18.09 -16.26 5.35
C LEU A 344 17.55 -15.16 4.45
N ASP A 345 17.28 -15.48 3.16
CA ASP A 345 16.63 -14.56 2.25
C ASP A 345 15.61 -15.27 1.35
N TYR A 346 14.49 -14.60 1.13
CA TYR A 346 13.38 -15.08 0.29
C TYR A 346 13.57 -14.69 -1.19
N ALA A 347 14.81 -14.71 -1.68
CA ALA A 347 15.10 -14.41 -3.08
C ALA A 347 14.54 -15.52 -3.99
N HIS A 348 13.57 -15.18 -4.84
CA HIS A 348 12.90 -16.12 -5.74
C HIS A 348 12.90 -15.67 -7.20
N THR A 349 13.53 -14.55 -7.51
CA THR A 349 13.73 -14.03 -8.87
C THR A 349 15.23 -13.91 -9.18
N PRO A 350 15.63 -13.91 -10.46
CA PRO A 350 17.04 -13.72 -10.83
C PRO A 350 17.62 -12.41 -10.30
N ASP A 351 16.90 -11.30 -10.40
CA ASP A 351 17.34 -9.99 -9.92
C ASP A 351 17.47 -9.97 -8.39
N ALA A 352 16.52 -10.54 -7.67
CA ALA A 352 16.55 -10.63 -6.21
C ALA A 352 17.71 -11.51 -5.72
N LEU A 353 17.96 -12.64 -6.38
CA LEU A 353 19.06 -13.53 -6.04
C LEU A 353 20.42 -12.86 -6.30
N GLN A 354 20.57 -12.18 -7.44
CA GLN A 354 21.78 -11.44 -7.77
C GLN A 354 22.07 -10.36 -6.73
N THR A 355 21.06 -9.63 -6.31
CA THR A 355 21.16 -8.62 -5.25
C THR A 355 21.59 -9.24 -3.93
N CYS A 356 21.01 -10.36 -3.53
CA CYS A 356 21.35 -11.08 -2.30
C CYS A 356 22.82 -11.51 -2.33
N ILE A 357 23.30 -12.10 -3.43
CA ILE A 357 24.69 -12.53 -3.60
C ILE A 357 25.65 -11.33 -3.55
N LYS A 358 25.29 -10.22 -4.20
CA LYS A 358 26.10 -8.99 -4.15
C LYS A 358 26.22 -8.47 -2.72
N ASN A 359 25.13 -8.45 -1.98
CA ASN A 359 25.12 -8.03 -0.57
C ASN A 359 26.05 -8.92 0.28
N ILE A 360 26.05 -10.23 0.02
CA ILE A 360 26.95 -11.16 0.71
C ILE A 360 28.40 -10.84 0.38
N LYS A 361 28.73 -10.65 -0.90
CA LYS A 361 30.11 -10.33 -1.34
C LYS A 361 30.59 -8.98 -0.79
N ASP A 362 29.73 -7.98 -0.73
CA ASP A 362 30.09 -6.63 -0.30
C ASP A 362 30.24 -6.51 1.22
N ASN A 363 29.51 -7.30 2.00
CA ASN A 363 29.44 -7.17 3.45
C ASN A 363 30.19 -8.28 4.23
N PHE A 364 30.52 -9.40 3.58
CA PHE A 364 31.22 -10.54 4.20
C PHE A 364 32.42 -10.93 3.36
N LYS A 365 33.59 -10.45 3.72
CA LYS A 365 34.88 -10.85 3.14
C LYS A 365 35.54 -11.95 3.97
#